data_d18851324584f19e94945d43bb1f1e0f
#
_entry.id   d18851324584f19e94945d43bb1f1e0f
#
_cell.length_a   1.000
_cell.length_b   1.000
_cell.length_c   1.000
_cell.angle_alpha   90.00
_cell.angle_beta   90.00
_cell.angle_gamma   90.00
#
_symmetry.space_group_name_H-M   'P 1'
#
loop_
_entity.id
_entity.type
_entity.pdbx_description
1 polymer ?
#
loop_
_entity_poly.entity_id
_entity_poly.type
_entity_poly.pdbx_seq_one_letter_code
_entity_poly.pdbx_strand_id
1 'polypeptide(L)'
;MLDRLRAAWRTLTSPLTTGRSIAWDSAQPVSRLKDWPPAPSAPNAPWTNPSVLRARAQHEYANNPMARRAVDCLTNACWGGNGIMPLFRDRGVQALWERWARACDASGRLDWTAIGAVLLQTVIVSGEAFVILRLDEAAPGVPLSLQVLGPEFLDESRTDDRTLAGIRYTGLRPAGYWLFKQNPTLSGASLESVYVPTSECLHIYRPLAAGATRGQSWLAPVLIALRELDEYLQAALVRSKTGALFAGFVRSAEGGNPLSQAGAVPALEPGSMVRLQPGEDVEFSEPPPIETAFDPFVRAQLRRIAAGLGIPYELLSGDLSQVTFASGRAGLLEFRRTVEAVQYGLLVPLFCEPVVRRWAEVARAVGAMPVDADTTVRRWVAPEIEMLDRRSEILTDLLRVRAGFASRSEIIGRTGWRAEDVDLEIASDNVRADSLGLTFDSDPRKTTQQGQATPTAAEQEARS
;
A
#
# COMPACT_ATOMS: atom_id res chain seq x y z
N MET A 1 -33.37 -30.26 17.88
CA MET A 1 -32.72 -29.17 17.09
C MET A 1 -31.45 -29.67 16.43
N LEU A 2 -30.56 -30.36 17.14
CA LEU A 2 -29.29 -30.94 16.61
C LEU A 2 -29.51 -31.99 15.50
N ASP A 3 -30.57 -32.77 15.56
CA ASP A 3 -30.86 -33.80 14.55
C ASP A 3 -31.36 -33.21 13.22
N ARG A 4 -32.05 -32.07 13.27
CA ARG A 4 -32.45 -31.33 12.09
C ARG A 4 -31.23 -30.68 11.39
N LEU A 5 -30.26 -30.22 12.17
CA LEU A 5 -28.97 -29.69 11.62
C LEU A 5 -28.12 -30.82 11.02
N ARG A 6 -28.09 -32.01 11.66
CA ARG A 6 -27.39 -33.18 11.07
C ARG A 6 -28.07 -33.70 9.81
N ALA A 7 -29.39 -33.64 9.72
CA ALA A 7 -30.13 -34.01 8.52
C ALA A 7 -29.88 -33.02 7.37
N ALA A 8 -29.91 -31.71 7.66
CA ALA A 8 -29.57 -30.66 6.68
C ALA A 8 -28.12 -30.77 6.19
N TRP A 9 -27.17 -31.10 7.09
CA TRP A 9 -25.75 -31.32 6.71
C TRP A 9 -25.58 -32.55 5.82
N ARG A 10 -26.33 -33.66 6.07
CA ARG A 10 -26.30 -34.85 5.21
C ARG A 10 -26.89 -34.60 3.81
N THR A 11 -27.89 -33.71 3.69
CA THR A 11 -28.46 -33.35 2.37
C THR A 11 -27.50 -32.44 1.58
N LEU A 12 -26.70 -31.63 2.24
CA LEU A 12 -25.66 -30.81 1.61
C LEU A 12 -24.41 -31.60 1.16
N THR A 13 -24.18 -32.77 1.78
CA THR A 13 -23.04 -33.65 1.48
C THR A 13 -23.38 -34.84 0.61
N SER A 14 -24.68 -35.06 0.23
CA SER A 14 -25.02 -36.09 -0.70
C SER A 14 -24.53 -35.73 -2.12
N PRO A 15 -23.92 -36.68 -2.85
CA PRO A 15 -23.48 -36.41 -4.22
C PRO A 15 -24.72 -36.06 -5.04
N LEU A 16 -24.72 -34.85 -5.58
CA LEU A 16 -25.72 -34.41 -6.57
C LEU A 16 -25.72 -35.38 -7.73
N THR A 17 -26.80 -36.12 -7.89
CA THR A 17 -27.03 -36.99 -9.05
C THR A 17 -26.87 -36.18 -10.34
N THR A 18 -26.14 -36.71 -11.27
CA THR A 18 -25.73 -36.25 -12.57
C THR A 18 -26.87 -35.59 -13.38
N GLY A 19 -27.14 -34.31 -13.09
CA GLY A 19 -27.76 -33.44 -14.07
C GLY A 19 -26.67 -33.03 -15.08
N ARG A 20 -26.99 -32.86 -16.35
CA ARG A 20 -26.11 -32.35 -17.39
C ARG A 20 -25.44 -31.07 -16.84
N SER A 21 -24.18 -31.21 -16.37
CA SER A 21 -23.39 -30.10 -15.94
C SER A 21 -23.04 -29.25 -17.16
N ILE A 22 -23.25 -27.94 -17.04
CA ILE A 22 -22.66 -26.99 -17.98
C ILE A 22 -21.15 -27.18 -17.84
N ALA A 23 -20.51 -27.77 -18.83
CA ALA A 23 -19.07 -27.98 -18.81
C ALA A 23 -18.39 -26.66 -19.14
N TRP A 24 -17.68 -26.10 -18.16
CA TRP A 24 -16.82 -24.96 -18.38
C TRP A 24 -15.60 -25.38 -19.19
N ASP A 25 -15.31 -24.72 -20.31
CA ASP A 25 -14.16 -25.03 -21.16
C ASP A 25 -12.83 -25.01 -20.39
N SER A 26 -12.72 -24.12 -19.39
CA SER A 26 -11.56 -24.02 -18.51
C SER A 26 -11.38 -25.22 -17.56
N ALA A 27 -12.40 -26.04 -17.37
CA ALA A 27 -12.35 -27.25 -16.56
C ALA A 27 -12.14 -28.52 -17.40
N GLN A 28 -12.05 -28.42 -18.73
CA GLN A 28 -11.85 -29.56 -19.64
C GLN A 28 -10.35 -29.81 -19.84
N PRO A 29 -9.92 -31.09 -19.93
CA PRO A 29 -8.54 -31.46 -20.21
C PRO A 29 -8.20 -31.22 -21.68
N VAL A 30 -7.96 -29.95 -22.05
CA VAL A 30 -7.54 -29.58 -23.41
C VAL A 30 -6.04 -29.31 -23.45
N SER A 31 -5.39 -29.54 -24.59
CA SER A 31 -3.95 -29.45 -24.75
C SER A 31 -3.35 -28.09 -24.34
N ARG A 32 -4.08 -26.99 -24.55
CA ARG A 32 -3.69 -25.64 -24.15
C ARG A 32 -3.69 -25.39 -22.62
N LEU A 33 -4.30 -26.31 -21.85
CA LEU A 33 -4.37 -26.24 -20.38
C LEU A 33 -3.51 -27.32 -19.70
N LYS A 34 -2.58 -27.94 -20.45
CA LYS A 34 -1.76 -29.04 -19.99
C LYS A 34 -1.01 -28.74 -18.67
N ASP A 35 -0.53 -27.51 -18.52
CA ASP A 35 0.24 -27.05 -17.34
C ASP A 35 -0.63 -26.33 -16.31
N TRP A 36 -1.96 -26.32 -16.52
CA TRP A 36 -2.88 -25.70 -15.56
C TRP A 36 -3.23 -26.70 -14.46
N PRO A 37 -3.10 -26.34 -13.16
CA PRO A 37 -3.36 -27.26 -12.07
C PRO A 37 -4.82 -27.76 -12.10
N PRO A 38 -5.05 -29.08 -12.12
CA PRO A 38 -6.39 -29.66 -12.23
C PRO A 38 -7.17 -29.68 -10.91
N ALA A 39 -6.50 -29.44 -9.79
CA ALA A 39 -7.10 -29.48 -8.46
C ALA A 39 -6.85 -28.18 -7.69
N PRO A 40 -7.81 -27.73 -6.85
CA PRO A 40 -7.60 -26.60 -5.99
C PRO A 40 -6.52 -26.92 -4.96
N SER A 41 -5.59 -25.99 -4.76
CA SER A 41 -4.70 -26.04 -3.61
C SER A 41 -5.51 -25.74 -2.36
N ALA A 42 -5.25 -26.43 -1.25
CA ALA A 42 -5.84 -26.09 0.03
C ALA A 42 -5.46 -24.63 0.40
N PRO A 43 -6.35 -23.86 1.02
CA PRO A 43 -6.08 -22.45 1.40
C PRO A 43 -4.82 -22.25 2.23
N ASN A 44 -4.44 -23.31 2.98
CA ASN A 44 -3.25 -23.37 3.82
C ASN A 44 -2.20 -24.35 3.27
N ALA A 45 -2.42 -24.95 2.08
CA ALA A 45 -1.33 -25.66 1.43
C ALA A 45 -0.16 -24.68 1.37
N PRO A 46 1.05 -25.10 1.72
CA PRO A 46 2.22 -24.26 1.55
C PRO A 46 2.25 -23.91 0.06
N TRP A 47 1.73 -22.72 -0.24
CA TRP A 47 1.87 -22.10 -1.55
C TRP A 47 3.38 -22.00 -1.70
N THR A 48 3.92 -23.04 -2.25
CA THR A 48 5.32 -23.33 -2.49
C THR A 48 6.25 -22.21 -1.98
N ASN A 49 6.82 -22.41 -0.79
CA ASN A 49 7.86 -21.57 -0.21
C ASN A 49 7.50 -20.08 -0.01
N PRO A 50 6.67 -19.73 0.99
CA PRO A 50 6.36 -18.33 1.30
C PRO A 50 7.63 -17.52 1.60
N SER A 51 8.68 -18.15 2.16
CA SER A 51 9.97 -17.52 2.41
C SER A 51 10.70 -17.11 1.13
N VAL A 52 10.67 -17.95 0.08
CA VAL A 52 11.27 -17.62 -1.22
C VAL A 52 10.50 -16.50 -1.91
N LEU A 53 9.15 -16.55 -1.89
CA LEU A 53 8.32 -15.48 -2.45
C LEU A 53 8.58 -14.15 -1.75
N ARG A 54 8.69 -14.16 -0.42
CA ARG A 54 9.03 -13.01 0.41
C ARG A 54 10.41 -12.45 0.08
N ALA A 55 11.42 -13.29 0.02
CA ALA A 55 12.78 -12.88 -0.31
C ALA A 55 12.86 -12.23 -1.70
N ARG A 56 12.18 -12.78 -2.70
CA ARG A 56 12.10 -12.20 -4.05
C ARG A 56 11.38 -10.86 -4.03
N ALA A 57 10.27 -10.74 -3.31
CA ALA A 57 9.53 -9.47 -3.20
C ALA A 57 10.36 -8.39 -2.49
N GLN A 58 11.07 -8.73 -1.44
CA GLN A 58 11.99 -7.83 -0.73
C GLN A 58 13.16 -7.40 -1.63
N HIS A 59 13.71 -8.34 -2.42
CA HIS A 59 14.74 -8.02 -3.40
C HIS A 59 14.25 -7.03 -4.47
N GLU A 60 13.09 -7.29 -5.06
CA GLU A 60 12.50 -6.39 -6.06
C GLU A 60 12.17 -5.01 -5.44
N TYR A 61 11.61 -4.97 -4.24
CA TYR A 61 11.35 -3.69 -3.55
C TYR A 61 12.63 -2.90 -3.30
N ALA A 62 13.73 -3.57 -2.99
CA ALA A 62 15.02 -2.93 -2.73
C ALA A 62 15.70 -2.40 -4.00
N ASN A 63 15.60 -3.13 -5.12
CA ASN A 63 16.45 -2.93 -6.30
C ASN A 63 15.68 -2.45 -7.55
N ASN A 64 14.38 -2.73 -7.66
CA ASN A 64 13.58 -2.38 -8.83
C ASN A 64 12.80 -1.08 -8.59
N PRO A 65 13.03 -0.01 -9.38
CA PRO A 65 12.39 1.29 -9.17
C PRO A 65 10.87 1.24 -9.34
N MET A 66 10.33 0.37 -10.21
CA MET A 66 8.89 0.23 -10.41
C MET A 66 8.23 -0.48 -9.24
N ALA A 67 8.88 -1.50 -8.68
CA ALA A 67 8.41 -2.17 -7.46
C ALA A 67 8.41 -1.21 -6.26
N ARG A 68 9.48 -0.43 -6.09
CA ARG A 68 9.58 0.61 -5.07
C ARG A 68 8.45 1.62 -5.23
N ARG A 69 8.29 2.18 -6.41
CA ARG A 69 7.25 3.17 -6.71
C ARG A 69 5.84 2.64 -6.41
N ALA A 70 5.57 1.39 -6.76
CA ALA A 70 4.27 0.75 -6.50
C ALA A 70 3.96 0.66 -5.01
N VAL A 71 4.93 0.19 -4.21
CA VAL A 71 4.78 0.07 -2.75
C VAL A 71 4.59 1.43 -2.09
N ASP A 72 5.41 2.41 -2.48
CA ASP A 72 5.32 3.77 -1.94
C ASP A 72 3.99 4.44 -2.32
N CYS A 73 3.51 4.24 -3.54
CA CYS A 73 2.21 4.74 -3.99
C CYS A 73 1.05 4.17 -3.15
N LEU A 74 1.02 2.85 -2.95
CA LEU A 74 0.01 2.18 -2.12
C LEU A 74 0.10 2.63 -0.65
N THR A 75 1.31 2.69 -0.10
CA THR A 75 1.52 3.12 1.29
C THR A 75 1.04 4.55 1.51
N ASN A 76 1.44 5.46 0.63
CA ASN A 76 1.05 6.86 0.72
C ASN A 76 -0.45 7.07 0.49
N ALA A 77 -1.07 6.31 -0.42
CA ALA A 77 -2.51 6.40 -0.64
C ALA A 77 -3.33 5.83 0.52
N CYS A 78 -2.92 4.69 1.09
CA CYS A 78 -3.71 4.00 2.12
C CYS A 78 -3.45 4.53 3.54
N TRP A 79 -2.22 4.94 3.85
CA TRP A 79 -1.84 5.43 5.18
C TRP A 79 -1.53 6.92 5.21
N GLY A 80 -0.88 7.46 4.17
CA GLY A 80 -0.58 8.87 4.00
C GLY A 80 0.39 9.46 5.03
N GLY A 81 0.59 10.78 4.96
CA GLY A 81 1.50 11.51 5.84
C GLY A 81 0.96 11.74 7.25
N ASN A 82 -0.34 11.62 7.48
CA ASN A 82 -0.96 11.80 8.79
C ASN A 82 -1.40 10.48 9.42
N GLY A 83 -1.34 9.37 8.70
CA GLY A 83 -1.85 8.08 9.14
C GLY A 83 -3.37 8.03 9.29
N ILE A 84 -3.89 6.90 9.78
CA ILE A 84 -5.31 6.76 10.13
C ILE A 84 -5.45 7.10 11.62
N MET A 85 -6.17 8.19 11.92
CA MET A 85 -6.30 8.74 13.27
C MET A 85 -7.68 8.45 13.86
N PRO A 86 -7.77 8.06 15.16
CA PRO A 86 -9.04 7.99 15.85
C PRO A 86 -9.53 9.38 16.26
N LEU A 87 -10.80 9.67 16.05
CA LEU A 87 -11.49 10.79 16.67
C LEU A 87 -12.33 10.29 17.83
N PHE A 88 -11.91 10.61 19.04
CA PHE A 88 -12.66 10.30 20.25
C PHE A 88 -13.73 11.36 20.53
N ARG A 89 -14.77 10.98 21.28
CA ARG A 89 -15.78 11.94 21.75
C ARG A 89 -15.24 12.83 22.87
N ASP A 90 -14.44 12.24 23.76
CA ASP A 90 -13.84 12.92 24.89
C ASP A 90 -12.54 13.64 24.47
N ARG A 91 -12.45 14.95 24.75
CA ARG A 91 -11.26 15.77 24.45
C ARG A 91 -10.04 15.38 25.28
N GLY A 92 -10.25 14.98 26.54
CA GLY A 92 -9.16 14.53 27.40
C GLY A 92 -8.54 13.24 26.90
N VAL A 93 -9.38 12.30 26.47
CA VAL A 93 -8.96 11.04 25.83
C VAL A 93 -8.21 11.33 24.52
N GLN A 94 -8.72 12.27 23.70
CA GLN A 94 -8.06 12.68 22.46
C GLN A 94 -6.65 13.24 22.71
N ALA A 95 -6.52 14.17 23.66
CA ALA A 95 -5.23 14.79 23.98
C ALA A 95 -4.24 13.76 24.57
N LEU A 96 -4.72 12.79 25.37
CA LEU A 96 -3.90 11.70 25.88
C LEU A 96 -3.41 10.78 24.78
N TRP A 97 -4.28 10.43 23.81
CA TRP A 97 -3.93 9.66 22.63
C TRP A 97 -2.87 10.34 21.79
N GLU A 98 -3.06 11.62 21.45
CA GLU A 98 -2.13 12.39 20.63
C GLU A 98 -0.74 12.51 21.25
N ARG A 99 -0.67 12.62 22.58
CA ARG A 99 0.61 12.60 23.31
C ARG A 99 1.30 11.26 23.19
N TRP A 100 0.55 10.17 23.40
CA TRP A 100 1.07 8.82 23.30
C TRP A 100 1.48 8.47 21.84
N ALA A 101 0.70 8.85 20.85
CA ALA A 101 0.91 8.55 19.44
C ALA A 101 2.24 9.13 18.91
N ARG A 102 2.76 10.21 19.50
CA ARG A 102 4.05 10.83 19.13
C ARG A 102 5.26 10.00 19.55
N ALA A 103 5.12 9.08 20.50
CA ALA A 103 6.22 8.30 21.06
C ALA A 103 5.81 6.86 21.36
N CYS A 104 4.98 6.27 20.50
CA CYS A 104 4.42 4.93 20.71
C CYS A 104 5.34 3.80 20.20
N ASP A 105 6.47 4.10 19.60
CA ASP A 105 7.42 3.11 19.08
C ASP A 105 8.33 2.54 20.18
N ALA A 106 8.46 1.22 20.23
CA ALA A 106 9.32 0.52 21.18
C ALA A 106 10.82 0.88 21.04
N SER A 107 11.27 1.33 19.86
CA SER A 107 12.63 1.84 19.65
C SER A 107 12.79 3.32 19.97
N GLY A 108 11.69 4.05 20.23
CA GLY A 108 11.66 5.48 20.51
C GLY A 108 12.00 6.37 19.30
N ARG A 109 11.95 5.84 18.08
CA ARG A 109 12.33 6.55 16.85
C ARG A 109 11.14 7.01 16.01
N LEU A 110 10.04 6.27 16.06
CA LEU A 110 8.91 6.45 15.18
C LEU A 110 7.68 6.92 15.99
N ASP A 111 6.83 7.67 15.34
CA ASP A 111 5.50 7.99 15.82
C ASP A 111 4.45 7.01 15.25
N TRP A 112 3.20 7.19 15.62
CA TRP A 112 2.08 6.41 15.11
C TRP A 112 2.02 6.37 13.57
N THR A 113 2.27 7.52 12.94
CA THR A 113 2.20 7.66 11.49
C THR A 113 3.30 6.85 10.79
N ALA A 114 4.53 6.98 11.29
CA ALA A 114 5.66 6.25 10.75
C ALA A 114 5.57 4.72 11.01
N ILE A 115 5.10 4.31 12.19
CA ILE A 115 4.84 2.89 12.50
C ILE A 115 3.86 2.28 11.50
N GLY A 116 2.73 2.94 11.24
CA GLY A 116 1.73 2.42 10.33
C GLY A 116 2.21 2.39 8.88
N ALA A 117 3.05 3.33 8.46
CA ALA A 117 3.69 3.28 7.14
C ALA A 117 4.63 2.07 7.02
N VAL A 118 5.51 1.83 8.00
CA VAL A 118 6.40 0.66 8.04
C VAL A 118 5.61 -0.64 8.09
N LEU A 119 4.53 -0.69 8.89
CA LEU A 119 3.62 -1.82 8.96
C LEU A 119 3.03 -2.15 7.59
N LEU A 120 2.45 -1.15 6.94
CA LEU A 120 1.79 -1.35 5.64
C LEU A 120 2.79 -1.73 4.55
N GLN A 121 3.97 -1.10 4.50
CA GLN A 121 5.06 -1.51 3.61
C GLN A 121 5.44 -2.98 3.82
N THR A 122 5.56 -3.41 5.08
CA THR A 122 5.86 -4.80 5.42
C THR A 122 4.77 -5.74 4.92
N VAL A 123 3.49 -5.39 5.12
CA VAL A 123 2.34 -6.17 4.62
C VAL A 123 2.33 -6.25 3.09
N ILE A 124 2.56 -5.16 2.39
CA ILE A 124 2.58 -5.14 0.92
C ILE A 124 3.73 -5.99 0.38
N VAL A 125 4.94 -5.81 0.91
CA VAL A 125 6.15 -6.48 0.41
C VAL A 125 6.23 -7.92 0.87
N SER A 126 6.03 -8.18 2.15
CA SER A 126 6.23 -9.50 2.75
C SER A 126 4.94 -10.30 2.91
N GLY A 127 3.77 -9.67 2.69
CA GLY A 127 2.45 -10.28 2.73
C GLY A 127 1.75 -10.14 4.07
N GLU A 128 2.48 -10.09 5.16
CA GLU A 128 1.97 -10.01 6.52
C GLU A 128 2.96 -9.31 7.44
N ALA A 129 2.48 -8.85 8.58
CA ALA A 129 3.30 -8.27 9.63
C ALA A 129 2.73 -8.60 11.00
N PHE A 130 3.59 -8.59 12.02
CA PHE A 130 3.22 -8.73 13.41
C PHE A 130 3.47 -7.42 14.15
N VAL A 131 2.60 -7.07 15.09
CA VAL A 131 2.80 -5.92 15.97
C VAL A 131 2.72 -6.39 17.40
N ILE A 132 3.83 -6.27 18.12
CA ILE A 132 3.88 -6.58 19.55
C ILE A 132 3.44 -5.35 20.34
N LEU A 133 2.51 -5.56 21.27
CA LEU A 133 1.97 -4.58 22.19
C LEU A 133 2.73 -4.70 23.52
N ARG A 134 3.85 -3.97 23.65
CA ARG A 134 4.73 -4.06 24.81
C ARG A 134 4.29 -3.12 25.91
N LEU A 135 4.31 -3.60 27.16
CA LEU A 135 4.25 -2.71 28.30
C LEU A 135 5.65 -2.10 28.50
N ASP A 136 5.72 -0.79 28.45
CA ASP A 136 6.95 -0.01 28.48
C ASP A 136 6.79 1.17 29.42
N GLU A 137 7.42 1.09 30.59
CA GLU A 137 7.36 2.14 31.60
C GLU A 137 8.01 3.46 31.16
N ALA A 138 8.88 3.42 30.14
CA ALA A 138 9.52 4.60 29.57
C ALA A 138 8.61 5.38 28.60
N ALA A 139 7.51 4.78 28.13
CA ALA A 139 6.58 5.44 27.23
C ALA A 139 5.83 6.59 27.93
N PRO A 140 5.75 7.79 27.33
CA PRO A 140 5.19 8.96 27.99
C PRO A 140 3.65 8.84 28.16
N GLY A 141 3.19 8.94 29.40
CA GLY A 141 1.78 9.00 29.80
C GLY A 141 1.09 7.66 29.86
N VAL A 142 1.11 6.84 28.83
CA VAL A 142 0.55 5.48 28.81
C VAL A 142 1.67 4.51 28.53
N PRO A 143 1.99 3.56 29.44
CA PRO A 143 3.13 2.65 29.34
C PRO A 143 2.85 1.51 28.35
N LEU A 144 2.61 1.86 27.12
CA LEU A 144 2.39 0.94 25.99
C LEU A 144 3.25 1.40 24.83
N SER A 145 4.04 0.50 24.27
CA SER A 145 4.79 0.73 23.04
C SER A 145 4.50 -0.34 21.99
N LEU A 146 4.68 0.01 20.72
CA LEU A 146 4.44 -0.84 19.57
C LEU A 146 5.75 -1.27 18.95
N GLN A 147 5.89 -2.55 18.62
CA GLN A 147 7.02 -3.05 17.85
C GLN A 147 6.51 -3.79 16.62
N VAL A 148 6.82 -3.28 15.43
CA VAL A 148 6.51 -3.93 14.15
C VAL A 148 7.59 -4.96 13.85
N LEU A 149 7.16 -6.18 13.52
CA LEU A 149 8.02 -7.30 13.12
C LEU A 149 7.57 -7.84 11.76
N GLY A 150 8.54 -8.19 10.94
CA GLY A 150 8.26 -8.91 9.70
C GLY A 150 7.93 -10.39 9.95
N PRO A 151 7.38 -11.07 8.93
CA PRO A 151 6.99 -12.48 9.05
C PRO A 151 8.17 -13.44 9.24
N GLU A 152 9.40 -13.02 9.02
CA GLU A 152 10.62 -13.79 9.32
C GLU A 152 10.81 -14.06 10.82
N PHE A 153 10.18 -13.28 11.68
CA PHE A 153 10.20 -13.53 13.11
C PHE A 153 9.30 -14.70 13.54
N LEU A 154 8.37 -15.16 12.70
CA LEU A 154 7.53 -16.31 13.02
C LEU A 154 8.33 -17.62 12.87
N ASP A 155 8.34 -18.43 13.92
CA ASP A 155 8.98 -19.75 13.91
C ASP A 155 8.10 -20.78 13.20
N GLU A 156 8.17 -20.79 11.86
CA GLU A 156 7.38 -21.68 11.00
C GLU A 156 7.70 -23.17 11.22
N SER A 157 8.80 -23.50 11.91
CA SER A 157 9.16 -24.89 12.22
C SER A 157 8.26 -25.50 13.30
N ARG A 158 7.61 -24.68 14.12
CA ARG A 158 6.70 -25.14 15.18
C ARG A 158 5.38 -25.61 14.59
N THR A 159 5.20 -26.93 14.57
CA THR A 159 3.94 -27.56 14.16
C THR A 159 3.64 -28.71 15.10
N ASP A 160 2.46 -28.69 15.73
CA ASP A 160 1.91 -29.71 16.61
C ASP A 160 0.37 -29.79 16.44
N ASP A 161 -0.33 -30.56 17.24
CA ASP A 161 -1.78 -30.77 17.16
C ASP A 161 -2.62 -29.46 17.25
N ARG A 162 -2.06 -28.39 17.80
CA ARG A 162 -2.70 -27.08 18.00
C ARG A 162 -1.94 -25.92 17.37
N THR A 163 -0.77 -26.18 16.84
CA THR A 163 0.12 -25.18 16.25
C THR A 163 0.40 -25.54 14.81
N LEU A 164 0.12 -24.64 13.90
CA LEU A 164 0.40 -24.77 12.47
C LEU A 164 1.37 -23.67 12.04
N ALA A 165 2.59 -24.07 11.65
CA ALA A 165 3.63 -23.16 11.18
C ALA A 165 3.81 -21.92 12.09
N GLY A 166 3.99 -22.16 13.40
CA GLY A 166 4.23 -21.11 14.40
C GLY A 166 2.98 -20.42 14.95
N ILE A 167 1.79 -20.66 14.41
CA ILE A 167 0.53 -20.07 14.88
C ILE A 167 -0.22 -21.12 15.69
N ARG A 168 -0.45 -20.83 16.97
CA ARG A 168 -1.25 -21.68 17.86
C ARG A 168 -2.71 -21.35 17.77
N TYR A 169 -3.57 -22.37 17.72
CA TYR A 169 -5.01 -22.24 17.58
C TYR A 169 -5.76 -22.78 18.79
N THR A 170 -6.91 -22.15 19.08
CA THR A 170 -7.97 -22.68 19.96
C THR A 170 -9.24 -22.78 19.14
N GLY A 171 -9.57 -23.98 18.68
CA GLY A 171 -10.59 -24.18 17.65
C GLY A 171 -10.13 -23.54 16.32
N LEU A 172 -10.95 -22.61 15.78
CA LEU A 172 -10.63 -21.87 14.54
C LEU A 172 -9.93 -20.53 14.80
N ARG A 173 -9.74 -20.14 16.07
CA ARG A 173 -9.18 -18.83 16.41
C ARG A 173 -7.70 -18.94 16.75
N PRO A 174 -6.84 -18.05 16.22
CA PRO A 174 -5.48 -17.92 16.71
C PRO A 174 -5.48 -17.59 18.20
N ALA A 175 -4.65 -18.30 18.96
CA ALA A 175 -4.44 -18.08 20.39
C ALA A 175 -3.12 -17.34 20.67
N GLY A 176 -2.14 -17.48 19.78
CA GLY A 176 -0.86 -16.82 19.89
C GLY A 176 0.14 -17.31 18.83
N TYR A 177 1.33 -16.79 18.92
CA TYR A 177 2.38 -16.93 17.91
C TYR A 177 3.69 -17.31 18.56
N TRP A 178 4.46 -18.20 17.92
CA TRP A 178 5.84 -18.50 18.29
C TRP A 178 6.76 -17.56 17.52
N LEU A 179 7.36 -16.61 18.20
CA LEU A 179 8.19 -15.59 17.58
C LEU A 179 9.65 -15.71 18.05
N PHE A 180 10.60 -15.60 17.13
CA PHE A 180 12.02 -15.52 17.46
C PHE A 180 12.32 -14.26 18.27
N LYS A 181 13.15 -14.37 19.29
CA LYS A 181 13.59 -13.25 20.14
C LYS A 181 14.44 -12.23 19.37
N GLN A 182 15.17 -12.70 18.37
CA GLN A 182 16.03 -11.89 17.49
C GLN A 182 15.68 -12.15 16.04
N ASN A 183 16.03 -11.22 15.16
CA ASN A 183 15.82 -11.41 13.73
C ASN A 183 16.66 -12.61 13.25
N PRO A 184 16.03 -13.70 12.80
CA PRO A 184 16.74 -14.92 12.40
C PRO A 184 17.59 -14.76 11.13
N THR A 185 17.40 -13.65 10.38
CA THR A 185 18.20 -13.38 9.18
C THR A 185 19.56 -12.76 9.49
N LEU A 186 19.79 -12.34 10.75
CA LEU A 186 21.07 -11.81 11.17
C LEU A 186 22.07 -12.94 11.44
N SER A 187 23.32 -12.75 11.01
CA SER A 187 24.39 -13.70 11.28
C SER A 187 24.61 -13.81 12.79
N GLY A 188 24.60 -15.08 13.30
CA GLY A 188 24.76 -15.33 14.72
C GLY A 188 23.54 -15.09 15.59
N ALA A 189 22.37 -14.83 15.01
CA ALA A 189 21.14 -14.68 15.77
C ALA A 189 20.75 -15.98 16.49
N SER A 190 20.22 -15.83 17.71
CA SER A 190 19.62 -16.96 18.42
C SER A 190 18.31 -17.35 17.76
N LEU A 191 18.14 -18.61 17.44
CA LEU A 191 16.88 -19.20 16.94
C LEU A 191 15.92 -19.60 18.07
N GLU A 192 16.08 -19.00 19.25
CA GLU A 192 15.15 -19.22 20.35
C GLU A 192 13.83 -18.49 20.07
N SER A 193 12.73 -19.24 20.02
CA SER A 193 11.39 -18.71 19.89
C SER A 193 10.63 -18.70 21.21
N VAL A 194 9.79 -17.70 21.41
CA VAL A 194 8.91 -17.54 22.56
C VAL A 194 7.46 -17.50 22.11
N TYR A 195 6.57 -18.01 22.96
CA TYR A 195 5.13 -17.91 22.72
C TYR A 195 4.64 -16.53 23.14
N VAL A 196 3.94 -15.85 22.22
CA VAL A 196 3.31 -14.53 22.44
C VAL A 196 1.80 -14.70 22.22
N PRO A 197 0.95 -14.43 23.22
CA PRO A 197 -0.50 -14.55 23.06
C PRO A 197 -1.07 -13.46 22.14
N THR A 198 -2.25 -13.72 21.58
CA THR A 198 -2.95 -12.74 20.72
C THR A 198 -3.36 -11.45 21.44
N SER A 199 -3.38 -11.44 22.78
CA SER A 199 -3.58 -10.21 23.56
C SER A 199 -2.38 -9.25 23.51
N GLU A 200 -1.19 -9.74 23.14
CA GLU A 200 0.06 -9.00 23.12
C GLU A 200 0.66 -8.91 21.70
N CYS A 201 0.05 -9.60 20.73
CA CYS A 201 0.53 -9.62 19.36
C CYS A 201 -0.62 -9.55 18.36
N LEU A 202 -0.58 -8.57 17.48
CA LEU A 202 -1.48 -8.45 16.34
C LEU A 202 -0.82 -9.09 15.11
N HIS A 203 -1.62 -9.81 14.32
CA HIS A 203 -1.20 -10.38 13.04
C HIS A 203 -2.01 -9.72 11.93
N ILE A 204 -1.34 -8.92 11.12
CA ILE A 204 -1.93 -8.11 10.08
C ILE A 204 -1.59 -8.70 8.71
N TYR A 205 -2.60 -9.16 7.99
CA TYR A 205 -2.45 -9.66 6.62
C TYR A 205 -3.78 -9.61 5.88
N ARG A 206 -3.70 -9.60 4.56
CA ARG A 206 -4.86 -9.71 3.67
C ARG A 206 -5.03 -11.17 3.25
N PRO A 207 -6.12 -11.85 3.66
CA PRO A 207 -6.37 -13.22 3.24
C PRO A 207 -6.65 -13.28 1.73
N LEU A 208 -5.93 -14.14 1.01
CA LEU A 208 -6.13 -14.34 -0.42
C LEU A 208 -7.31 -15.26 -0.73
N ALA A 209 -7.64 -16.17 0.19
CA ALA A 209 -8.74 -17.12 0.06
C ALA A 209 -9.42 -17.32 1.42
N ALA A 210 -10.66 -17.82 1.39
CA ALA A 210 -11.36 -18.22 2.60
C ALA A 210 -10.57 -19.30 3.34
N GLY A 211 -10.38 -19.13 4.66
CA GLY A 211 -9.60 -20.04 5.49
C GLY A 211 -8.08 -19.87 5.39
N ALA A 212 -7.57 -18.88 4.64
CA ALA A 212 -6.15 -18.57 4.65
C ALA A 212 -5.71 -18.04 6.02
N THR A 213 -4.65 -18.63 6.57
CA THR A 213 -4.11 -18.28 7.90
C THR A 213 -2.88 -17.40 7.82
N ARG A 214 -2.36 -17.17 6.63
CA ARG A 214 -1.14 -16.41 6.33
C ARG A 214 -1.38 -15.44 5.18
N GLY A 215 -0.64 -14.34 5.20
CA GLY A 215 -0.62 -13.37 4.11
C GLY A 215 0.41 -13.71 3.04
N GLN A 216 0.22 -13.14 1.85
CA GLN A 216 1.16 -13.25 0.74
C GLN A 216 1.49 -11.86 0.22
N SER A 217 2.74 -11.69 -0.27
CA SER A 217 3.18 -10.46 -0.89
C SER A 217 2.19 -9.98 -1.96
N TRP A 218 1.81 -8.72 -1.89
CA TRP A 218 0.95 -8.12 -2.92
C TRP A 218 1.66 -7.99 -4.26
N LEU A 219 3.01 -8.04 -4.24
CA LEU A 219 3.85 -8.07 -5.44
C LEU A 219 3.83 -9.44 -6.14
N ALA A 220 3.37 -10.50 -5.47
CA ALA A 220 3.43 -11.89 -5.98
C ALA A 220 2.99 -12.04 -7.44
N PRO A 221 1.83 -11.51 -7.88
CA PRO A 221 1.35 -11.70 -9.26
C PRO A 221 2.19 -10.97 -10.31
N VAL A 222 3.02 -10.01 -9.91
CA VAL A 222 3.77 -9.14 -10.83
C VAL A 222 5.29 -9.32 -10.73
N LEU A 223 5.80 -10.10 -9.77
CA LEU A 223 7.25 -10.27 -9.54
C LEU A 223 8.00 -10.71 -10.81
N ILE A 224 7.47 -11.68 -11.54
CA ILE A 224 8.11 -12.16 -12.77
C ILE A 224 8.10 -11.06 -13.84
N ALA A 225 6.96 -10.37 -14.01
CA ALA A 225 6.85 -9.29 -14.99
C ALA A 225 7.75 -8.10 -14.67
N LEU A 226 7.94 -7.76 -13.38
CA LEU A 226 8.87 -6.73 -12.94
C LEU A 226 10.32 -7.11 -13.29
N ARG A 227 10.70 -8.35 -12.98
CA ARG A 227 12.04 -8.88 -13.26
C ARG A 227 12.34 -8.93 -14.76
N GLU A 228 11.44 -9.49 -15.55
CA GLU A 228 11.58 -9.59 -17.00
C GLU A 228 11.67 -8.21 -17.67
N LEU A 229 10.87 -7.24 -17.20
CA LEU A 229 10.92 -5.88 -17.71
C LEU A 229 12.26 -5.22 -17.41
N ASP A 230 12.79 -5.38 -16.20
CA ASP A 230 14.09 -4.82 -15.81
C ASP A 230 15.22 -5.43 -16.65
N GLU A 231 15.24 -6.75 -16.81
CA GLU A 231 16.20 -7.46 -17.67
C GLU A 231 16.12 -7.00 -19.14
N TYR A 232 14.90 -6.80 -19.66
CA TYR A 232 14.70 -6.28 -21.00
C TYR A 232 15.25 -4.85 -21.17
N LEU A 233 14.98 -3.96 -20.21
CA LEU A 233 15.48 -2.59 -20.22
C LEU A 233 17.01 -2.54 -20.14
N GLN A 234 17.61 -3.39 -19.32
CA GLN A 234 19.07 -3.52 -19.23
C GLN A 234 19.67 -4.03 -20.55
N ALA A 235 19.07 -5.05 -21.17
CA ALA A 235 19.52 -5.56 -22.45
C ALA A 235 19.40 -4.50 -23.58
N ALA A 236 18.30 -3.73 -23.58
CA ALA A 236 18.13 -2.63 -24.53
C ALA A 236 19.17 -1.52 -24.33
N LEU A 237 19.51 -1.19 -23.08
CA LEU A 237 20.55 -0.24 -22.74
C LEU A 237 21.94 -0.72 -23.20
N VAL A 238 22.27 -1.99 -22.96
CA VAL A 238 23.53 -2.61 -23.40
C VAL A 238 23.61 -2.57 -24.93
N ARG A 239 22.54 -2.95 -25.64
CA ARG A 239 22.45 -2.89 -27.10
C ARG A 239 22.70 -1.46 -27.62
N SER A 240 22.08 -0.46 -27.00
CA SER A 240 22.26 0.94 -27.36
C SER A 240 23.70 1.42 -27.12
N LYS A 241 24.29 1.05 -25.99
CA LYS A 241 25.71 1.38 -25.69
C LYS A 241 26.66 0.71 -26.67
N THR A 242 26.46 -0.59 -26.98
CA THR A 242 27.29 -1.32 -27.92
C THR A 242 27.14 -0.77 -29.35
N GLY A 243 25.91 -0.40 -29.75
CA GLY A 243 25.67 0.24 -31.06
C GLY A 243 26.28 1.64 -31.19
N ALA A 244 26.46 2.36 -30.09
CA ALA A 244 27.15 3.65 -30.06
C ALA A 244 28.68 3.52 -30.21
N LEU A 245 29.23 2.33 -29.97
CA LEU A 245 30.62 2.00 -30.26
C LEU A 245 30.66 1.64 -31.75
N PHE A 246 31.02 2.60 -32.61
CA PHE A 246 31.18 2.38 -34.04
C PHE A 246 32.20 1.26 -34.27
N ALA A 247 31.76 0.08 -34.68
CA ALA A 247 32.62 -0.97 -35.19
C ALA A 247 32.63 -0.87 -36.72
N GLY A 248 33.75 -0.51 -37.27
CA GLY A 248 34.01 -0.60 -38.70
C GLY A 248 34.57 -1.99 -39.02
N PHE A 249 33.97 -2.70 -39.96
CA PHE A 249 34.52 -3.96 -40.49
C PHE A 249 35.34 -3.61 -41.74
N VAL A 250 36.63 -3.94 -41.71
CA VAL A 250 37.51 -3.78 -42.91
C VAL A 250 37.30 -5.02 -43.78
N ARG A 251 36.75 -4.85 -44.98
CA ARG A 251 36.67 -5.89 -46.02
C ARG A 251 37.80 -5.77 -46.98
N SER A 252 38.50 -6.86 -47.25
CA SER A 252 39.51 -6.94 -48.33
C SER A 252 38.92 -7.68 -49.51
N ALA A 253 39.04 -7.08 -50.72
CA ALA A 253 38.51 -7.67 -51.96
C ALA A 253 39.35 -8.88 -52.46
N GLU A 254 40.59 -9.05 -51.96
CA GLU A 254 41.53 -10.09 -52.47
C GLU A 254 41.64 -11.33 -51.56
N GLY A 255 40.73 -11.55 -50.61
CA GLY A 255 40.68 -12.80 -49.78
C GLY A 255 41.90 -13.05 -48.89
N GLY A 256 42.78 -12.09 -48.72
CA GLY A 256 43.88 -12.15 -47.76
C GLY A 256 43.41 -11.88 -46.35
N ASN A 257 43.98 -12.59 -45.36
CA ASN A 257 43.66 -12.31 -43.95
C ASN A 257 44.32 -10.97 -43.51
N PRO A 258 43.62 -9.85 -43.44
CA PRO A 258 44.20 -8.53 -43.16
C PRO A 258 44.80 -8.45 -41.74
N LEU A 259 44.47 -9.36 -40.86
CA LEU A 259 44.94 -9.40 -39.47
C LEU A 259 46.28 -10.12 -39.30
N SER A 260 46.84 -10.77 -40.37
CA SER A 260 48.11 -11.53 -40.26
C SER A 260 49.37 -10.68 -40.43
N GLN A 261 49.25 -9.42 -40.89
CA GLN A 261 50.37 -8.52 -41.10
C GLN A 261 50.43 -7.28 -40.22
N ALA A 262 49.38 -6.99 -39.46
CA ALA A 262 49.37 -5.90 -38.49
C ALA A 262 49.37 -6.48 -37.10
N GLY A 263 50.49 -6.39 -36.40
CA GLY A 263 50.55 -6.73 -34.98
C GLY A 263 49.50 -5.94 -34.19
N ALA A 264 48.79 -6.65 -33.32
CA ALA A 264 47.80 -6.15 -32.41
C ALA A 264 46.61 -5.39 -33.08
N VAL A 265 45.40 -5.94 -32.91
CA VAL A 265 44.15 -5.20 -33.18
C VAL A 265 44.17 -3.96 -32.31
N PRO A 266 44.22 -2.73 -32.91
CA PRO A 266 44.22 -1.51 -32.13
C PRO A 266 42.90 -1.46 -31.36
N ALA A 267 42.96 -1.16 -30.05
CA ALA A 267 41.79 -0.91 -29.24
C ALA A 267 41.00 0.20 -29.96
N LEU A 268 39.72 -0.10 -30.25
CA LEU A 268 38.83 0.86 -30.90
C LEU A 268 38.48 1.96 -29.85
N GLU A 269 39.24 3.03 -29.90
CA GLU A 269 38.92 4.24 -29.12
C GLU A 269 38.02 5.15 -29.96
N PRO A 270 37.05 5.84 -29.37
CA PRO A 270 36.20 6.81 -30.05
C PRO A 270 37.06 7.88 -30.73
N GLY A 271 36.90 8.02 -32.05
CA GLY A 271 37.68 8.99 -32.84
C GLY A 271 38.99 8.46 -33.45
N SER A 272 39.35 7.18 -33.27
CA SER A 272 40.53 6.60 -33.96
C SER A 272 40.26 6.43 -35.44
N MET A 273 41.17 6.93 -36.27
CA MET A 273 41.17 6.73 -37.74
C MET A 273 42.15 5.61 -38.09
N VAL A 274 41.64 4.55 -38.67
CA VAL A 274 42.44 3.45 -39.19
C VAL A 274 42.78 3.76 -40.68
N ARG A 275 44.06 3.70 -41.07
CA ARG A 275 44.50 3.87 -42.44
C ARG A 275 44.24 2.59 -43.21
N LEU A 276 43.40 2.65 -44.26
CA LEU A 276 43.07 1.55 -45.14
C LEU A 276 44.15 1.31 -46.18
N GLN A 277 44.34 0.05 -46.57
CA GLN A 277 45.20 -0.30 -47.72
C GLN A 277 44.41 -0.25 -49.03
N PRO A 278 45.06 -0.13 -50.18
CA PRO A 278 44.40 -0.18 -51.47
C PRO A 278 43.64 -1.49 -51.68
N GLY A 279 42.32 -1.39 -51.92
CA GLY A 279 41.43 -2.54 -52.05
C GLY A 279 40.67 -2.94 -50.76
N GLU A 280 40.89 -2.22 -49.67
CA GLU A 280 40.08 -2.36 -48.44
C GLU A 280 38.97 -1.34 -48.41
N ASP A 281 37.80 -1.79 -48.00
CA ASP A 281 36.62 -0.99 -47.73
C ASP A 281 36.17 -1.15 -46.28
N VAL A 282 35.58 -0.10 -45.69
CA VAL A 282 35.06 -0.12 -44.31
C VAL A 282 33.56 -0.10 -44.35
N GLU A 283 32.96 -1.18 -43.92
CA GLU A 283 31.55 -1.23 -43.68
C GLU A 283 31.31 -0.89 -42.19
N PHE A 284 30.70 0.26 -41.95
CA PHE A 284 30.29 0.61 -40.58
C PHE A 284 29.09 -0.19 -40.18
N SER A 285 29.14 -0.80 -38.98
CA SER A 285 27.98 -1.39 -38.38
C SER A 285 26.98 -0.28 -38.09
N GLU A 286 25.90 -0.22 -38.87
CA GLU A 286 24.75 0.61 -38.48
C GLU A 286 24.09 -0.05 -37.26
N PRO A 287 24.05 0.62 -36.06
CA PRO A 287 23.29 0.10 -34.95
C PRO A 287 21.84 0.00 -35.41
N PRO A 288 21.19 -1.16 -35.23
CA PRO A 288 19.80 -1.29 -35.58
C PRO A 288 19.02 -0.21 -34.80
N PRO A 289 18.14 0.55 -35.52
CA PRO A 289 17.38 1.61 -34.90
C PRO A 289 16.65 1.08 -33.68
N ILE A 290 16.53 1.89 -32.61
CA ILE A 290 15.66 1.58 -31.47
C ILE A 290 14.28 1.34 -32.10
N GLU A 291 13.78 0.11 -31.95
CA GLU A 291 12.54 -0.31 -32.59
C GLU A 291 11.41 0.65 -32.22
N THR A 292 10.63 1.08 -33.19
CA THR A 292 9.42 1.90 -32.98
C THR A 292 8.43 1.22 -32.01
N ALA A 293 8.57 -0.09 -31.83
CA ALA A 293 7.79 -0.90 -30.88
C ALA A 293 8.30 -0.86 -29.43
N PHE A 294 9.46 -0.28 -29.13
CA PHE A 294 10.05 -0.29 -27.78
C PHE A 294 9.15 0.39 -26.76
N ASP A 295 8.76 1.62 -26.99
CA ASP A 295 7.94 2.38 -26.05
C ASP A 295 6.53 1.78 -25.88
N PRO A 296 5.79 1.40 -26.94
CA PRO A 296 4.52 0.69 -26.79
C PRO A 296 4.62 -0.63 -26.00
N PHE A 297 5.72 -1.38 -26.20
CA PHE A 297 5.94 -2.63 -25.46
C PHE A 297 6.17 -2.37 -23.97
N VAL A 298 7.06 -1.45 -23.62
CA VAL A 298 7.33 -1.09 -22.21
C VAL A 298 6.05 -0.59 -21.54
N ARG A 299 5.28 0.27 -22.22
CA ARG A 299 3.97 0.74 -21.71
C ARG A 299 2.99 -0.40 -21.47
N ALA A 300 2.91 -1.38 -22.38
CA ALA A 300 2.04 -2.54 -22.23
C ALA A 300 2.41 -3.38 -21.00
N GLN A 301 3.72 -3.60 -20.78
CA GLN A 301 4.19 -4.33 -19.57
C GLN A 301 3.92 -3.55 -18.28
N LEU A 302 4.17 -2.24 -18.26
CA LEU A 302 3.88 -1.40 -17.09
C LEU A 302 2.36 -1.36 -16.79
N ARG A 303 1.49 -1.32 -17.80
CA ARG A 303 0.03 -1.41 -17.61
C ARG A 303 -0.38 -2.76 -17.01
N ARG A 304 0.25 -3.86 -17.44
CA ARG A 304 0.02 -5.20 -16.87
C ARG A 304 0.42 -5.25 -15.40
N ILE A 305 1.59 -4.69 -15.06
CA ILE A 305 2.09 -4.60 -13.67
C ILE A 305 1.15 -3.73 -12.84
N ALA A 306 0.78 -2.55 -13.32
CA ALA A 306 -0.15 -1.64 -12.65
C ALA A 306 -1.51 -2.30 -12.36
N ALA A 307 -2.07 -2.99 -13.35
CA ALA A 307 -3.32 -3.74 -13.20
C ALA A 307 -3.21 -4.86 -12.16
N GLY A 308 -2.08 -5.60 -12.13
CA GLY A 308 -1.83 -6.65 -11.15
C GLY A 308 -1.73 -6.15 -9.70
N LEU A 309 -1.38 -4.87 -9.51
CA LEU A 309 -1.27 -4.21 -8.21
C LEU A 309 -2.52 -3.38 -7.85
N GLY A 310 -3.45 -3.19 -8.79
CA GLY A 310 -4.61 -2.32 -8.59
C GLY A 310 -4.27 -0.83 -8.50
N ILE A 311 -3.19 -0.41 -9.16
CA ILE A 311 -2.70 0.98 -9.21
C ILE A 311 -2.94 1.52 -10.62
N PRO A 312 -3.40 2.77 -10.81
CA PRO A 312 -3.41 3.42 -12.11
C PRO A 312 -2.01 3.44 -12.75
N TYR A 313 -1.94 3.18 -14.05
CA TYR A 313 -0.68 3.17 -14.81
C TYR A 313 0.10 4.47 -14.63
N GLU A 314 -0.60 5.59 -14.63
CA GLU A 314 -0.06 6.93 -14.51
C GLU A 314 0.62 7.18 -13.16
N LEU A 315 0.06 6.61 -12.09
CA LEU A 315 0.65 6.70 -10.76
C LEU A 315 1.89 5.81 -10.61
N LEU A 316 1.91 4.66 -11.30
CA LEU A 316 3.05 3.76 -11.32
C LEU A 316 4.20 4.31 -12.15
N SER A 317 3.92 4.72 -13.40
CA SER A 317 4.92 5.14 -14.37
C SER A 317 5.33 6.60 -14.27
N GLY A 318 4.43 7.47 -13.75
CA GLY A 318 4.58 8.93 -13.84
C GLY A 318 4.32 9.50 -15.24
N ASP A 319 3.93 8.68 -16.20
CA ASP A 319 3.66 9.09 -17.58
C ASP A 319 2.24 9.68 -17.70
N LEU A 320 2.16 11.00 -17.80
CA LEU A 320 0.91 11.74 -17.96
C LEU A 320 0.62 12.12 -19.42
N SER A 321 1.46 11.69 -20.38
CA SER A 321 1.41 12.12 -21.79
C SER A 321 0.09 11.78 -22.50
N GLN A 322 -0.61 10.74 -22.08
CA GLN A 322 -1.86 10.27 -22.67
C GLN A 322 -3.08 10.50 -21.76
N VAL A 323 -2.92 11.20 -20.64
CA VAL A 323 -3.97 11.41 -19.65
C VAL A 323 -4.86 12.56 -20.09
N THR A 324 -6.15 12.28 -20.22
CA THR A 324 -7.20 13.30 -20.30
C THR A 324 -7.81 13.51 -18.93
N PHE A 325 -8.44 14.66 -18.69
CA PHE A 325 -9.12 14.93 -17.44
C PHE A 325 -10.15 13.84 -17.08
N ALA A 326 -10.91 13.37 -18.07
CA ALA A 326 -11.93 12.34 -17.88
C ALA A 326 -11.33 10.98 -17.53
N SER A 327 -10.27 10.55 -18.24
CA SER A 327 -9.62 9.25 -17.98
C SER A 327 -8.88 9.25 -16.64
N GLY A 328 -8.16 10.34 -16.31
CA GLY A 328 -7.49 10.49 -15.02
C GLY A 328 -8.46 10.45 -13.84
N ARG A 329 -9.60 11.16 -13.96
CA ARG A 329 -10.65 11.14 -12.94
C ARG A 329 -11.24 9.74 -12.74
N ALA A 330 -11.53 9.02 -13.82
CA ALA A 330 -12.08 7.66 -13.74
C ALA A 330 -11.09 6.69 -13.06
N GLY A 331 -9.81 6.75 -13.41
CA GLY A 331 -8.75 5.93 -12.80
C GLY A 331 -8.58 6.21 -11.30
N LEU A 332 -8.58 7.49 -10.90
CA LEU A 332 -8.48 7.88 -9.49
C LEU A 332 -9.70 7.46 -8.67
N LEU A 333 -10.91 7.50 -9.23
CA LEU A 333 -12.13 7.05 -8.54
C LEU A 333 -12.09 5.55 -8.25
N GLU A 334 -11.62 4.73 -9.19
CA GLU A 334 -11.48 3.29 -8.97
C GLU A 334 -10.36 2.97 -7.97
N PHE A 335 -9.24 3.68 -8.07
CA PHE A 335 -8.14 3.55 -7.12
C PHE A 335 -8.56 3.94 -5.70
N ARG A 336 -9.37 5.00 -5.55
CA ARG A 336 -9.93 5.39 -4.25
C ARG A 336 -10.72 4.28 -3.59
N ARG A 337 -11.56 3.54 -4.34
CA ARG A 337 -12.30 2.37 -3.80
C ARG A 337 -11.36 1.28 -3.30
N THR A 338 -10.27 1.03 -4.04
CA THR A 338 -9.23 0.07 -3.63
C THR A 338 -8.57 0.52 -2.32
N VAL A 339 -8.22 1.79 -2.21
CA VAL A 339 -7.61 2.38 -1.01
C VAL A 339 -8.56 2.31 0.19
N GLU A 340 -9.81 2.71 0.03
CA GLU A 340 -10.84 2.64 1.09
C GLU A 340 -11.04 1.20 1.57
N ALA A 341 -11.02 0.22 0.67
CA ALA A 341 -11.10 -1.20 1.05
C ALA A 341 -9.90 -1.65 1.91
N VAL A 342 -8.70 -1.14 1.65
CA VAL A 342 -7.51 -1.41 2.49
C VAL A 342 -7.61 -0.68 3.83
N GLN A 343 -7.99 0.58 3.83
CA GLN A 343 -8.12 1.38 5.05
C GLN A 343 -9.13 0.78 6.02
N TYR A 344 -10.36 0.60 5.56
CA TYR A 344 -11.49 0.18 6.42
C TYR A 344 -11.69 -1.34 6.49
N GLY A 345 -11.19 -2.10 5.53
CA GLY A 345 -11.27 -3.56 5.53
C GLY A 345 -10.06 -4.28 6.12
N LEU A 346 -8.89 -3.61 6.21
CA LEU A 346 -7.67 -4.22 6.73
C LEU A 346 -7.08 -3.43 7.90
N LEU A 347 -6.69 -2.15 7.66
CA LEU A 347 -5.91 -1.39 8.64
C LEU A 347 -6.70 -1.02 9.89
N VAL A 348 -7.92 -0.51 9.71
CA VAL A 348 -8.76 -0.15 10.86
C VAL A 348 -9.08 -1.38 11.72
N PRO A 349 -9.66 -2.47 11.21
CA PRO A 349 -10.08 -3.58 12.07
C PRO A 349 -8.93 -4.44 12.61
N LEU A 350 -7.82 -4.58 11.89
CA LEU A 350 -6.73 -5.47 12.31
C LEU A 350 -5.59 -4.76 13.05
N PHE A 351 -5.45 -3.45 12.88
CA PHE A 351 -4.40 -2.69 13.54
C PHE A 351 -4.93 -1.56 14.41
N CYS A 352 -5.68 -0.60 13.84
CA CYS A 352 -6.04 0.62 14.57
C CYS A 352 -6.97 0.34 15.78
N GLU A 353 -8.06 -0.39 15.58
CA GLU A 353 -9.02 -0.72 16.67
C GLU A 353 -8.40 -1.57 17.78
N PRO A 354 -7.64 -2.66 17.49
CA PRO A 354 -6.99 -3.43 18.54
C PRO A 354 -5.97 -2.63 19.34
N VAL A 355 -5.19 -1.75 18.69
CA VAL A 355 -4.24 -0.88 19.40
C VAL A 355 -4.96 0.12 20.29
N VAL A 356 -6.00 0.80 19.82
CA VAL A 356 -6.80 1.73 20.64
C VAL A 356 -7.42 1.02 21.83
N ARG A 357 -7.95 -0.18 21.63
CA ARG A 357 -8.51 -1.00 22.72
C ARG A 357 -7.47 -1.28 23.79
N ARG A 358 -6.31 -1.78 23.37
CA ARG A 358 -5.22 -2.10 24.30
C ARG A 358 -4.67 -0.86 25.01
N TRP A 359 -4.50 0.23 24.27
CA TRP A 359 -4.09 1.51 24.82
C TRP A 359 -5.06 2.00 25.90
N ALA A 360 -6.36 1.93 25.65
CA ALA A 360 -7.38 2.33 26.61
C ALA A 360 -7.38 1.46 27.86
N GLU A 361 -7.17 0.13 27.71
CA GLU A 361 -7.04 -0.79 28.85
C GLU A 361 -5.84 -0.41 29.73
N VAL A 362 -4.68 -0.21 29.11
CA VAL A 362 -3.44 0.15 29.83
C VAL A 362 -3.57 1.52 30.49
N ALA A 363 -4.10 2.53 29.76
CA ALA A 363 -4.30 3.87 30.28
C ALA A 363 -5.21 3.91 31.52
N ARG A 364 -6.29 3.10 31.53
CA ARG A 364 -7.15 2.95 32.72
C ARG A 364 -6.41 2.24 33.86
N ALA A 365 -5.69 1.17 33.56
CA ALA A 365 -4.99 0.37 34.56
C ALA A 365 -3.94 1.18 35.34
N VAL A 366 -3.26 2.14 34.67
CA VAL A 366 -2.26 3.01 35.31
C VAL A 366 -2.84 4.34 35.82
N GLY A 367 -4.15 4.54 35.72
CA GLY A 367 -4.80 5.77 36.18
C GLY A 367 -4.52 7.01 35.32
N ALA A 368 -4.00 6.84 34.10
CA ALA A 368 -3.75 7.92 33.18
C ALA A 368 -5.04 8.54 32.61
N MET A 369 -6.15 7.80 32.67
CA MET A 369 -7.49 8.30 32.39
C MET A 369 -8.51 7.74 33.37
N PRO A 370 -9.68 8.39 33.60
CA PRO A 370 -10.75 7.88 34.42
C PRO A 370 -11.28 6.52 33.90
N VAL A 371 -11.73 5.66 34.82
CA VAL A 371 -12.23 4.32 34.47
C VAL A 371 -13.49 4.40 33.58
N ASP A 372 -14.30 5.42 33.78
CA ASP A 372 -15.55 5.72 33.07
C ASP A 372 -15.37 6.61 31.82
N ALA A 373 -14.11 6.99 31.49
CA ALA A 373 -13.84 7.80 30.32
C ALA A 373 -14.37 7.13 29.03
N ASP A 374 -15.05 7.91 28.20
CA ASP A 374 -15.57 7.43 26.91
C ASP A 374 -14.44 7.31 25.87
N THR A 375 -13.96 6.08 25.71
CA THR A 375 -12.94 5.73 24.70
C THR A 375 -13.53 5.32 23.36
N THR A 376 -14.81 5.59 23.13
CA THR A 376 -15.47 5.28 21.86
C THR A 376 -14.89 6.14 20.75
N VAL A 377 -14.34 5.49 19.75
CA VAL A 377 -13.92 6.17 18.51
C VAL A 377 -15.17 6.54 17.72
N ARG A 378 -15.45 7.84 17.64
CA ARG A 378 -16.58 8.37 16.86
C ARG A 378 -16.39 8.12 15.39
N ARG A 379 -15.15 8.27 14.90
CA ARG A 379 -14.79 8.12 13.50
C ARG A 379 -13.28 7.84 13.37
N TRP A 380 -12.92 7.05 12.37
CA TRP A 380 -11.55 6.94 11.88
C TRP A 380 -11.35 7.95 10.75
N VAL A 381 -10.33 8.77 10.88
CA VAL A 381 -9.92 9.74 9.84
C VAL A 381 -8.75 9.11 9.09
N ALA A 382 -9.03 8.66 7.88
CA ALA A 382 -8.05 8.14 6.96
C ALA A 382 -7.70 9.19 5.90
N PRO A 383 -6.49 9.17 5.31
CA PRO A 383 -6.14 10.05 4.20
C PRO A 383 -7.10 9.82 3.03
N GLU A 384 -7.53 10.90 2.43
CA GLU A 384 -8.40 10.90 1.26
C GLU A 384 -7.58 11.21 0.00
N ILE A 385 -7.88 10.54 -1.10
CA ILE A 385 -7.28 10.87 -2.39
C ILE A 385 -7.94 12.14 -2.91
N GLU A 386 -7.14 13.19 -3.09
CA GLU A 386 -7.62 14.46 -3.62
C GLU A 386 -8.10 14.31 -5.07
N MET A 387 -9.22 14.95 -5.37
CA MET A 387 -9.75 15.00 -6.72
C MET A 387 -9.05 16.06 -7.57
N LEU A 388 -9.02 15.84 -8.89
CA LEU A 388 -8.40 16.74 -9.86
C LEU A 388 -9.07 18.11 -9.96
N ASP A 389 -10.36 18.21 -9.61
CA ASP A 389 -11.14 19.46 -9.62
C ASP A 389 -11.63 19.81 -8.22
N ARG A 390 -10.76 20.45 -7.45
CA ARG A 390 -11.04 20.88 -6.08
C ARG A 390 -12.21 21.85 -5.98
N ARG A 391 -12.42 22.68 -7.03
CA ARG A 391 -13.54 23.64 -7.04
C ARG A 391 -14.89 22.94 -7.15
N SER A 392 -15.03 22.02 -8.09
CA SER A 392 -16.27 21.24 -8.26
C SER A 392 -16.55 20.38 -7.02
N GLU A 393 -15.52 19.89 -6.36
CA GLU A 393 -15.63 19.09 -5.13
C GLU A 393 -16.19 19.93 -3.97
N ILE A 394 -15.59 21.11 -3.72
CA ILE A 394 -16.07 22.05 -2.69
C ILE A 394 -17.52 22.48 -2.95
N LEU A 395 -17.89 22.77 -4.20
CA LEU A 395 -19.26 23.11 -4.55
C LEU A 395 -20.23 21.93 -4.34
N THR A 396 -19.80 20.73 -4.67
CA THR A 396 -20.57 19.50 -4.44
C THR A 396 -20.80 19.27 -2.95
N ASP A 397 -19.76 19.40 -2.12
CA ASP A 397 -19.87 19.25 -0.68
C ASP A 397 -20.74 20.33 -0.04
N LEU A 398 -20.64 21.56 -0.50
CA LEU A 398 -21.55 22.63 -0.08
C LEU A 398 -23.00 22.28 -0.38
N LEU A 399 -23.28 21.78 -1.58
CA LEU A 399 -24.64 21.36 -1.98
C LEU A 399 -25.13 20.16 -1.18
N ARG A 400 -24.27 19.17 -0.90
CA ARG A 400 -24.59 17.99 -0.07
C ARG A 400 -24.98 18.38 1.36
N VAL A 401 -24.22 19.31 1.96
CA VAL A 401 -24.53 19.82 3.31
C VAL A 401 -25.86 20.58 3.29
N ARG A 402 -26.10 21.44 2.29
CA ARG A 402 -27.36 22.19 2.16
C ARG A 402 -28.57 21.30 1.91
N ALA A 403 -28.42 20.24 1.15
CA ALA A 403 -29.46 19.26 0.86
C ALA A 403 -29.67 18.24 2.00
N GLY A 404 -28.88 18.28 3.07
CA GLY A 404 -28.98 17.36 4.19
C GLY A 404 -28.38 15.97 3.94
N PHE A 405 -27.65 15.76 2.84
CA PHE A 405 -27.00 14.48 2.54
C PHE A 405 -25.68 14.26 3.29
N ALA A 406 -25.09 15.32 3.84
CA ALA A 406 -23.91 15.26 4.66
C ALA A 406 -23.96 16.32 5.77
N SER A 407 -23.32 16.07 6.89
CA SER A 407 -23.15 17.08 7.93
C SER A 407 -21.88 17.92 7.68
N ARG A 408 -21.86 19.18 8.16
CA ARG A 408 -20.65 20.01 8.14
C ARG A 408 -19.48 19.33 8.87
N SER A 409 -19.76 18.68 10.00
CA SER A 409 -18.77 17.92 10.76
C SER A 409 -18.21 16.72 9.97
N GLU A 410 -19.02 16.12 9.10
CA GLU A 410 -18.56 15.06 8.21
C GLU A 410 -17.56 15.59 7.18
N ILE A 411 -17.86 16.71 6.53
CA ILE A 411 -16.98 17.31 5.52
C ILE A 411 -15.66 17.76 6.16
N ILE A 412 -15.72 18.46 7.31
CA ILE A 412 -14.52 18.85 8.06
C ILE A 412 -13.71 17.61 8.46
N GLY A 413 -14.37 16.56 8.96
CA GLY A 413 -13.69 15.33 9.35
C GLY A 413 -12.94 14.62 8.22
N ARG A 414 -13.33 14.79 6.93
CA ARG A 414 -12.59 14.27 5.77
C ARG A 414 -11.23 14.92 5.59
N THR A 415 -11.10 16.19 5.99
CA THR A 415 -9.82 16.92 5.92
C THR A 415 -8.87 16.58 7.07
N GLY A 416 -9.27 15.71 8.00
CA GLY A 416 -8.46 15.32 9.16
C GLY A 416 -8.65 16.20 10.40
N TRP A 417 -9.49 17.23 10.33
CA TRP A 417 -9.76 18.16 11.43
C TRP A 417 -11.03 17.78 12.20
N ARG A 418 -11.07 18.15 13.46
CA ARG A 418 -12.30 18.07 14.26
C ARG A 418 -13.16 19.30 13.99
N ALA A 419 -14.46 19.08 13.79
CA ALA A 419 -15.38 20.19 13.56
C ALA A 419 -15.43 21.17 14.75
N GLU A 420 -15.32 20.64 15.98
CA GLU A 420 -15.31 21.42 17.21
C GLU A 420 -14.09 22.35 17.30
N ASP A 421 -12.91 21.87 16.84
CA ASP A 421 -11.68 22.66 16.87
C ASP A 421 -11.71 23.73 15.78
N VAL A 422 -12.17 23.39 14.58
CA VAL A 422 -12.40 24.35 13.48
C VAL A 422 -13.42 25.43 13.89
N ASP A 423 -14.49 25.05 14.61
CA ASP A 423 -15.48 25.99 15.08
C ASP A 423 -14.91 26.95 16.14
N LEU A 424 -14.03 26.48 17.02
CA LEU A 424 -13.31 27.32 17.98
C LEU A 424 -12.33 28.28 17.31
N GLU A 425 -11.60 27.81 16.28
CA GLU A 425 -10.72 28.67 15.48
C GLU A 425 -11.52 29.76 14.76
N ILE A 426 -12.62 29.39 14.09
CA ILE A 426 -13.51 30.36 13.43
C ILE A 426 -14.07 31.36 14.44
N ALA A 427 -14.48 30.92 15.63
CA ALA A 427 -14.96 31.82 16.67
C ALA A 427 -13.86 32.78 17.14
N SER A 428 -12.65 32.31 17.35
CA SER A 428 -11.48 33.12 17.70
C SER A 428 -11.13 34.13 16.59
N ASP A 429 -11.14 33.71 15.35
CA ASP A 429 -10.91 34.59 14.18
C ASP A 429 -11.97 35.67 14.06
N ASN A 430 -13.24 35.32 14.30
CA ASN A 430 -14.33 36.27 14.31
C ASN A 430 -14.17 37.34 15.40
N VAL A 431 -13.79 36.94 16.63
CA VAL A 431 -13.50 37.89 17.72
C VAL A 431 -12.34 38.82 17.36
N ARG A 432 -11.28 38.28 16.77
CA ARG A 432 -10.14 39.08 16.32
C ARG A 432 -10.52 40.05 15.20
N ALA A 433 -11.27 39.60 14.21
CA ALA A 433 -11.77 40.43 13.12
C ALA A 433 -12.66 41.57 13.65
N ASP A 434 -13.57 41.27 14.59
CA ASP A 434 -14.46 42.26 15.21
C ASP A 434 -13.63 43.30 16.00
N SER A 435 -12.58 42.88 16.73
CA SER A 435 -11.71 43.79 17.48
C SER A 435 -10.90 44.73 16.59
N LEU A 436 -10.58 44.32 15.38
CA LEU A 436 -9.80 45.09 14.40
C LEU A 436 -10.71 45.85 13.41
N GLY A 437 -12.03 45.72 13.51
CA GLY A 437 -13.00 46.33 12.58
C GLY A 437 -12.95 45.77 11.18
N LEU A 438 -12.47 44.53 11.00
CA LEU A 438 -12.38 43.86 9.71
C LEU A 438 -13.70 43.15 9.38
N THR A 439 -14.07 43.18 8.10
CA THR A 439 -15.20 42.44 7.56
C THR A 439 -14.74 41.61 6.40
N PHE A 440 -14.92 40.29 6.51
CA PHE A 440 -14.58 39.32 5.48
C PHE A 440 -15.84 38.88 4.75
N ASP A 441 -15.77 38.65 3.44
CA ASP A 441 -16.85 38.10 2.62
C ASP A 441 -17.24 36.68 3.02
N SER A 442 -16.38 35.97 3.71
CA SER A 442 -16.58 34.63 4.29
C SER A 442 -17.33 34.64 5.62
N ASP A 443 -17.61 35.82 6.23
CA ASP A 443 -18.36 35.91 7.48
C ASP A 443 -19.88 36.04 7.21
N PRO A 444 -20.67 34.95 7.37
CA PRO A 444 -22.08 34.93 7.07
C PRO A 444 -22.91 35.79 8.04
N ARG A 445 -22.33 36.28 9.14
CA ARG A 445 -22.97 37.18 10.10
C ARG A 445 -23.06 38.62 9.53
N LYS A 446 -22.09 38.99 8.68
CA LYS A 446 -21.93 40.37 8.16
C LYS A 446 -22.15 40.51 6.66
N THR A 447 -22.00 39.41 5.92
CA THR A 447 -22.09 39.41 4.45
C THR A 447 -23.05 38.35 3.93
N THR A 448 -23.73 38.67 2.82
CA THR A 448 -24.52 37.70 2.06
C THR A 448 -23.60 36.79 1.21
N GLN A 449 -24.12 35.70 0.66
CA GLN A 449 -23.39 34.81 -0.26
C GLN A 449 -22.82 35.49 -1.52
N GLN A 450 -23.26 36.67 -1.83
CA GLN A 450 -22.82 37.50 -2.96
C GLN A 450 -21.82 38.57 -2.53
N GLY A 451 -21.34 38.55 -1.27
CA GLY A 451 -20.40 39.52 -0.71
C GLY A 451 -21.03 40.89 -0.37
N GLN A 452 -22.34 41.00 -0.38
CA GLN A 452 -23.05 42.23 0.02
C GLN A 452 -23.21 42.27 1.54
N ALA A 453 -23.07 43.44 2.14
CA ALA A 453 -23.30 43.62 3.57
C ALA A 453 -24.73 43.21 3.95
N THR A 454 -24.86 42.38 4.99
CA THR A 454 -26.16 42.03 5.55
C THR A 454 -26.73 43.23 6.26
N PRO A 455 -27.95 43.71 5.92
CA PRO A 455 -28.56 44.86 6.59
C PRO A 455 -28.65 44.60 8.10
N THR A 456 -28.29 45.57 8.89
CA THR A 456 -28.45 45.51 10.35
C THR A 456 -29.96 45.56 10.70
N ALA A 457 -30.32 45.00 11.86
CA ALA A 457 -31.73 44.96 12.32
C ALA A 457 -32.37 46.37 12.31
N ALA A 458 -31.58 47.40 12.63
CA ALA A 458 -32.02 48.80 12.56
C ALA A 458 -32.31 49.30 11.12
N GLU A 459 -31.57 48.81 10.13
CA GLU A 459 -31.82 49.16 8.70
C GLU A 459 -32.99 48.36 8.10
N GLN A 460 -33.30 47.18 8.68
CA GLN A 460 -34.49 46.41 8.28
C GLN A 460 -35.77 47.03 8.83
N GLU A 461 -35.77 47.54 10.08
CA GLU A 461 -36.90 48.27 10.66
C GLU A 461 -37.14 49.60 9.98
N ALA A 462 -36.10 50.25 9.45
CA ALA A 462 -36.25 51.50 8.69
C ALA A 462 -36.80 51.33 7.24
N ARG A 463 -36.84 50.06 6.76
CA ARG A 463 -37.37 49.72 5.41
C ARG A 463 -38.74 49.05 5.44
N SER A 464 -39.25 48.71 6.62
CA SER A 464 -40.63 48.24 6.84
C SER A 464 -41.53 49.39 7.20
#